data_1f8f50c8d9d0e3189a473040167e5f72
#
_entry.id   1f8f50c8d9d0e3189a473040167e5f72
#
_cell.length_a   1.000
_cell.length_b   1.000
_cell.length_c   1.000
_cell.angle_alpha   90.00
_cell.angle_beta   90.00
_cell.angle_gamma   90.00
#
_symmetry.space_group_name_H-M   'P 1'
#
loop_
_entity.id
_entity.type
_entity.pdbx_description
1 polymer ?
#
loop_
_entity_poly.entity_id
_entity_poly.type
_entity_poly.pdbx_seq_one_letter_code
_entity_poly.pdbx_strand_id
1 'polypeptide(L)'
;SNFAFELLMHMKGGTSINVLLDLALGDDEVIAGQAAEVLKTQVFLYEADMERLKLAYESGSSIAKGILESYARAEFFTKLPDVEETIEVVTYIAGEGDISTDLLSPGNQAHSRSDRELHGKCLISEEAQAEIQALQKQHPDKRIMLIAEKGTMGVGSSRMSGVNNVALWTGKPASPYIPFVNIAPIVAGTNGISPIFLTTVDVTGGIGIDLKNWRKLVDADGL
;
A
#
# COMPACT_ATOMS: atom_id res chain seq x y z
N SER A 1 8.70 21.90 5.45
CA SER A 1 8.19 21.75 4.07
C SER A 1 7.44 20.43 3.96
N ASN A 2 6.37 20.38 3.17
CA ASN A 2 5.55 19.16 2.96
C ASN A 2 6.39 17.96 2.53
N PHE A 3 7.45 18.18 1.76
CA PHE A 3 8.39 17.13 1.33
C PHE A 3 9.07 16.41 2.50
N ALA A 4 9.51 17.14 3.53
CA ALA A 4 10.16 16.51 4.68
C ALA A 4 9.18 15.64 5.48
N PHE A 5 7.93 16.07 5.65
CA PHE A 5 6.90 15.28 6.32
C PHE A 5 6.52 14.03 5.51
N GLU A 6 6.40 14.15 4.19
CA GLU A 6 6.16 13.00 3.31
C GLU A 6 7.27 11.95 3.44
N LEU A 7 8.53 12.39 3.46
CA LEU A 7 9.65 11.47 3.68
C LEU A 7 9.53 10.76 5.04
N LEU A 8 9.25 11.50 6.13
CA LEU A 8 9.11 10.94 7.46
C LEU A 8 7.95 9.94 7.55
N MET A 9 6.82 10.23 6.90
CA MET A 9 5.66 9.31 6.84
C MET A 9 6.01 7.97 6.21
N HIS A 10 6.88 7.98 5.20
CA HIS A 10 7.18 6.80 4.40
C HIS A 10 8.53 6.15 4.72
N MET A 11 9.27 6.68 5.70
CA MET A 11 10.48 6.04 6.19
C MET A 11 10.19 4.68 6.81
N LYS A 12 11.07 3.74 6.53
CA LYS A 12 11.02 2.39 7.12
C LYS A 12 11.62 2.39 8.52
N GLY A 13 11.02 1.61 9.42
CA GLY A 13 11.46 1.48 10.82
C GLY A 13 10.93 2.58 11.73
N GLY A 14 11.34 2.55 13.00
CA GLY A 14 10.81 3.44 14.04
C GLY A 14 11.48 4.79 14.15
N THR A 15 12.58 5.05 13.44
CA THR A 15 13.37 6.28 13.60
C THR A 15 12.57 7.54 13.23
N SER A 16 11.72 7.45 12.21
CA SER A 16 10.84 8.56 11.81
C SER A 16 9.84 8.95 12.89
N ILE A 17 9.35 7.98 13.66
CA ILE A 17 8.40 8.21 14.75
C ILE A 17 9.04 9.07 15.83
N ASN A 18 10.29 8.78 16.24
CA ASN A 18 11.01 9.58 17.21
C ASN A 18 11.19 11.03 16.73
N VAL A 19 11.57 11.21 15.46
CA VAL A 19 11.73 12.56 14.88
C VAL A 19 10.39 13.30 14.86
N LEU A 20 9.32 12.63 14.43
CA LEU A 20 7.98 13.22 14.42
C LEU A 20 7.50 13.56 15.84
N LEU A 21 7.83 12.73 16.83
CA LEU A 21 7.48 13.01 18.23
C LEU A 21 8.26 14.20 18.77
N ASP A 22 9.56 14.32 18.46
CA ASP A 22 10.36 15.49 18.81
C ASP A 22 9.81 16.78 18.21
N LEU A 23 9.37 16.73 16.95
CA LEU A 23 8.74 17.86 16.26
C LEU A 23 7.36 18.19 16.87
N ALA A 24 6.53 17.18 17.16
CA ALA A 24 5.20 17.35 17.74
C ALA A 24 5.23 17.94 19.17
N LEU A 25 6.28 17.68 19.90
CA LEU A 25 6.48 18.18 21.27
C LEU A 25 7.41 19.42 21.31
N GLY A 26 7.82 19.95 20.16
CA GLY A 26 8.66 21.14 20.04
C GLY A 26 7.87 22.44 20.14
N ASP A 27 8.59 23.57 20.15
CA ASP A 27 8.06 24.91 20.40
C ASP A 27 7.37 25.55 19.17
N ASP A 28 7.60 25.06 17.95
CA ASP A 28 6.97 25.58 16.74
C ASP A 28 5.59 24.98 16.56
N GLU A 29 4.54 25.74 16.87
CA GLU A 29 3.15 25.28 16.84
C GLU A 29 2.71 24.75 15.45
N VAL A 30 3.22 25.34 14.36
CA VAL A 30 2.86 24.93 12.99
C VAL A 30 3.47 23.56 12.67
N ILE A 31 4.77 23.41 12.95
CA ILE A 31 5.49 22.17 12.75
C ILE A 31 4.94 21.07 13.69
N ALA A 32 4.70 21.42 14.94
CA ALA A 32 4.17 20.52 15.93
C ALA A 32 2.77 19.99 15.53
N GLY A 33 1.90 20.85 15.04
CA GLY A 33 0.60 20.46 14.51
C GLY A 33 0.69 19.51 13.32
N GLN A 34 1.56 19.80 12.35
CA GLN A 34 1.79 18.93 11.19
C GLN A 34 2.35 17.56 11.58
N ALA A 35 3.32 17.53 12.49
CA ALA A 35 3.89 16.27 13.00
C ALA A 35 2.85 15.45 13.77
N ALA A 36 1.98 16.10 14.54
CA ALA A 36 0.90 15.45 15.27
C ALA A 36 -0.11 14.78 14.32
N GLU A 37 -0.50 15.43 13.22
CA GLU A 37 -1.41 14.82 12.24
C GLU A 37 -0.80 13.55 11.62
N VAL A 38 0.49 13.54 11.36
CA VAL A 38 1.19 12.33 10.90
C VAL A 38 1.18 11.23 11.98
N LEU A 39 1.53 11.59 13.23
CA LEU A 39 1.57 10.63 14.34
C LEU A 39 0.21 9.96 14.60
N LYS A 40 -0.90 10.68 14.43
CA LYS A 40 -2.26 10.12 14.56
C LYS A 40 -2.53 8.98 13.58
N THR A 41 -1.81 8.91 12.46
CA THR A 41 -1.97 7.88 11.42
C THR A 41 -0.96 6.73 11.55
N GLN A 42 -0.02 6.78 12.48
CA GLN A 42 0.96 5.72 12.69
C GLN A 42 0.43 4.65 13.64
N VAL A 43 0.64 3.38 13.27
CA VAL A 43 0.14 2.23 14.05
C VAL A 43 1.05 1.87 15.22
N PHE A 44 2.33 2.25 15.15
CA PHE A 44 3.33 1.80 16.11
C PHE A 44 3.97 3.00 16.83
N LEU A 45 3.65 3.14 18.11
CA LEU A 45 4.47 3.88 19.08
C LEU A 45 5.06 2.88 20.06
N TYR A 46 6.36 2.98 20.29
CA TYR A 46 7.02 2.22 21.32
C TYR A 46 6.58 2.70 22.70
N GLU A 47 6.71 1.86 23.73
CA GLU A 47 6.32 2.19 25.11
C GLU A 47 6.97 3.50 25.60
N ALA A 48 8.27 3.71 25.28
CA ALA A 48 8.97 4.95 25.61
C ALA A 48 8.36 6.19 24.95
N ASP A 49 7.85 6.08 23.72
CA ASP A 49 7.21 7.18 23.01
C ASP A 49 5.83 7.49 23.59
N MET A 50 5.10 6.47 24.00
CA MET A 50 3.82 6.63 24.72
C MET A 50 4.01 7.31 26.07
N GLU A 51 5.07 6.98 26.80
CA GLU A 51 5.39 7.63 28.08
C GLU A 51 5.74 9.11 27.88
N ARG A 52 6.49 9.46 26.84
CA ARG A 52 6.79 10.85 26.47
C ARG A 52 5.51 11.64 26.17
N LEU A 53 4.59 11.06 25.40
CA LEU A 53 3.28 11.68 25.10
C LEU A 53 2.46 11.88 26.37
N LYS A 54 2.43 10.88 27.26
CA LYS A 54 1.72 10.95 28.53
C LYS A 54 2.27 12.08 29.42
N LEU A 55 3.58 12.15 29.58
CA LEU A 55 4.23 13.22 30.37
C LEU A 55 3.93 14.60 29.79
N ALA A 56 3.97 14.76 28.48
CA ALA A 56 3.61 16.00 27.82
C ALA A 56 2.12 16.36 28.01
N TYR A 57 1.22 15.39 27.95
CA TYR A 57 -0.19 15.58 28.25
C TYR A 57 -0.42 16.01 29.71
N GLU A 58 0.21 15.35 30.66
CA GLU A 58 0.14 15.70 32.09
C GLU A 58 0.70 17.10 32.37
N SER A 59 1.64 17.56 31.53
CA SER A 59 2.19 18.92 31.56
C SER A 59 1.32 19.95 30.82
N GLY A 60 0.17 19.53 30.27
CA GLY A 60 -0.81 20.42 29.64
C GLY A 60 -0.71 20.57 28.13
N SER A 61 0.09 19.74 27.43
CA SER A 61 0.18 19.80 25.96
C SER A 61 -1.12 19.38 25.30
N SER A 62 -1.75 20.31 24.58
CA SER A 62 -2.94 20.04 23.76
C SER A 62 -2.66 19.12 22.58
N ILE A 63 -1.44 19.19 22.02
CA ILE A 63 -0.96 18.36 20.94
C ILE A 63 -0.84 16.90 21.39
N ALA A 64 -0.15 16.66 22.51
CA ALA A 64 -0.04 15.33 23.09
C ALA A 64 -1.42 14.75 23.42
N LYS A 65 -2.33 15.57 23.97
CA LYS A 65 -3.72 15.19 24.20
C LYS A 65 -4.39 14.72 22.93
N GLY A 66 -4.31 15.49 21.84
CA GLY A 66 -4.93 15.16 20.55
C GLY A 66 -4.42 13.85 19.95
N ILE A 67 -3.12 13.57 20.07
CA ILE A 67 -2.52 12.32 19.63
C ILE A 67 -3.05 11.14 20.47
N LEU A 68 -3.02 11.24 21.80
CA LEU A 68 -3.50 10.19 22.70
C LEU A 68 -4.99 9.91 22.51
N GLU A 69 -5.82 10.94 22.34
CA GLU A 69 -7.25 10.79 22.06
C GLU A 69 -7.50 10.11 20.72
N SER A 70 -6.70 10.39 19.68
CA SER A 70 -6.78 9.72 18.39
C SER A 70 -6.47 8.22 18.52
N TYR A 71 -5.45 7.86 19.29
CA TYR A 71 -5.16 6.46 19.59
C TYR A 71 -6.28 5.79 20.39
N ALA A 72 -6.82 6.46 21.41
CA ALA A 72 -7.93 5.94 22.20
C ALA A 72 -9.19 5.68 21.36
N ARG A 73 -9.41 6.47 20.32
CA ARG A 73 -10.50 6.28 19.36
C ARG A 73 -10.15 5.34 18.21
N ALA A 74 -8.94 4.84 18.15
CA ALA A 74 -8.42 3.99 17.06
C ALA A 74 -8.61 4.60 15.65
N GLU A 75 -8.42 5.92 15.52
CA GLU A 75 -8.68 6.66 14.27
C GLU A 75 -7.85 6.15 13.09
N PHE A 76 -6.65 5.63 13.35
CA PHE A 76 -5.82 5.00 12.34
C PHE A 76 -6.45 3.74 11.69
N PHE A 77 -7.44 3.11 12.33
CA PHE A 77 -8.23 2.02 11.77
C PHE A 77 -9.53 2.48 11.13
N THR A 78 -10.08 3.61 11.57
CA THR A 78 -11.43 4.06 11.18
C THR A 78 -11.40 5.15 10.13
N LYS A 79 -10.34 5.95 10.05
CA LYS A 79 -10.14 6.95 8.99
C LYS A 79 -9.56 6.28 7.74
N LEU A 80 -10.40 5.52 7.05
CA LEU A 80 -10.05 4.95 5.76
C LEU A 80 -10.33 5.97 4.65
N PRO A 81 -9.54 5.96 3.55
CA PRO A 81 -9.88 6.75 2.38
C PRO A 81 -11.21 6.27 1.80
N ASP A 82 -11.96 7.20 1.22
CA ASP A 82 -13.19 6.87 0.52
C ASP A 82 -12.88 5.91 -0.64
N VAL A 83 -13.74 4.90 -0.80
CA VAL A 83 -13.65 3.98 -1.93
C VAL A 83 -14.21 4.68 -3.16
N GLU A 84 -13.45 4.70 -4.26
CA GLU A 84 -13.91 5.23 -5.53
C GLU A 84 -15.11 4.37 -6.03
N GLU A 85 -16.23 5.00 -6.37
CA GLU A 85 -17.42 4.29 -6.90
C GLU A 85 -17.13 3.63 -8.24
N THR A 86 -16.25 4.24 -9.03
CA THR A 86 -15.84 3.74 -10.36
C THR A 86 -14.33 3.89 -10.49
N ILE A 87 -13.67 2.80 -10.85
CA ILE A 87 -12.23 2.79 -11.10
C ILE A 87 -12.00 2.42 -12.57
N GLU A 88 -11.49 3.37 -13.35
CA GLU A 88 -11.03 3.07 -14.70
C GLU A 88 -9.70 2.34 -14.68
N VAL A 89 -9.62 1.23 -15.41
CA VAL A 89 -8.42 0.40 -15.48
C VAL A 89 -7.92 0.24 -16.90
N VAL A 90 -6.60 0.08 -17.03
CA VAL A 90 -5.95 -0.50 -18.20
C VAL A 90 -5.32 -1.82 -17.76
N THR A 91 -5.43 -2.84 -18.61
CA THR A 91 -4.97 -4.18 -18.25
C THR A 91 -3.55 -4.43 -18.69
N TYR A 92 -2.76 -5.07 -17.81
CA TYR A 92 -1.48 -5.66 -18.14
C TYR A 92 -1.56 -7.19 -17.97
N ILE A 93 -1.27 -7.93 -19.04
CA ILE A 93 -1.27 -9.40 -19.00
C ILE A 93 0.06 -9.87 -18.46
N ALA A 94 0.05 -10.40 -17.22
CA ALA A 94 1.25 -10.88 -16.55
C ALA A 94 1.84 -12.16 -17.18
N GLY A 95 1.00 -12.90 -17.91
CA GLY A 95 1.36 -14.10 -18.62
C GLY A 95 0.13 -14.94 -18.98
N GLU A 96 0.33 -15.93 -19.88
CA GLU A 96 -0.67 -16.95 -20.18
C GLU A 96 -0.56 -18.09 -19.16
N GLY A 97 -1.70 -18.50 -18.60
CA GLY A 97 -1.78 -19.57 -17.59
C GLY A 97 -1.68 -19.04 -16.16
N ASP A 98 -1.36 -19.95 -15.25
CA ASP A 98 -1.29 -19.63 -13.83
C ASP A 98 -0.13 -18.71 -13.48
N ILE A 99 -0.41 -17.63 -12.80
CA ILE A 99 0.60 -16.71 -12.27
C ILE A 99 0.93 -17.09 -10.84
N SER A 100 2.13 -17.60 -10.64
CA SER A 100 2.59 -18.01 -9.31
C SER A 100 3.06 -16.83 -8.48
N THR A 101 2.98 -16.97 -7.16
CA THR A 101 3.57 -15.99 -6.22
C THR A 101 5.10 -15.95 -6.31
N ASP A 102 5.75 -16.97 -6.86
CA ASP A 102 7.18 -16.94 -7.15
C ASP A 102 7.52 -16.01 -8.32
N LEU A 103 6.63 -15.87 -9.30
CA LEU A 103 6.80 -14.89 -10.38
C LEU A 103 6.66 -13.45 -9.85
N LEU A 104 5.80 -13.24 -8.87
CA LEU A 104 5.55 -11.93 -8.26
C LEU A 104 6.60 -11.56 -7.20
N SER A 105 7.16 -12.56 -6.52
CA SER A 105 8.13 -12.39 -5.42
C SER A 105 8.96 -13.67 -5.26
N PRO A 106 10.06 -13.81 -6.02
CA PRO A 106 10.86 -15.03 -6.05
C PRO A 106 11.41 -15.42 -4.67
N GLY A 107 11.37 -16.73 -4.37
CA GLY A 107 11.84 -17.27 -3.09
C GLY A 107 13.34 -17.07 -2.87
N ASN A 108 14.14 -17.14 -3.93
CA ASN A 108 15.59 -16.90 -3.88
C ASN A 108 15.95 -15.44 -3.60
N GLN A 109 15.01 -14.50 -3.72
CA GLN A 109 15.15 -13.07 -3.39
C GLN A 109 14.57 -12.71 -2.03
N ALA A 110 14.29 -13.70 -1.18
CA ALA A 110 13.67 -13.48 0.14
C ALA A 110 14.45 -12.51 1.05
N HIS A 111 15.77 -12.45 0.88
CA HIS A 111 16.65 -11.57 1.64
C HIS A 111 16.39 -10.07 1.39
N SER A 112 15.83 -9.70 0.24
CA SER A 112 15.53 -8.31 -0.10
C SER A 112 14.14 -7.84 0.34
N ARG A 113 13.28 -8.72 0.90
CA ARG A 113 11.87 -8.41 1.24
C ARG A 113 11.68 -7.30 2.27
N SER A 114 12.66 -7.09 3.13
CA SER A 114 12.66 -5.99 4.09
C SER A 114 12.81 -4.61 3.43
N ASP A 115 13.38 -4.57 2.22
CA ASP A 115 13.47 -3.39 1.39
C ASP A 115 12.49 -3.50 0.21
N ARG A 116 11.34 -2.79 0.32
CA ARG A 116 10.27 -2.90 -0.68
C ARG A 116 10.68 -2.44 -2.07
N GLU A 117 11.52 -1.41 -2.16
CA GLU A 117 11.97 -0.86 -3.45
C GLU A 117 12.95 -1.83 -4.12
N LEU A 118 13.89 -2.37 -3.35
CA LEU A 118 14.83 -3.38 -3.84
C LEU A 118 14.09 -4.64 -4.27
N HIS A 119 13.18 -5.14 -3.42
CA HIS A 119 12.42 -6.36 -3.72
C HIS A 119 11.43 -6.15 -4.86
N GLY A 120 10.89 -4.95 -5.03
CA GLY A 120 10.00 -4.60 -6.13
C GLY A 120 10.61 -4.85 -7.52
N LYS A 121 11.94 -4.73 -7.66
CA LYS A 121 12.67 -5.05 -8.89
C LYS A 121 12.61 -6.54 -9.28
N CYS A 122 12.07 -7.38 -8.43
CA CYS A 122 11.89 -8.81 -8.70
C CYS A 122 10.53 -9.14 -9.33
N LEU A 123 9.65 -8.16 -9.57
CA LEU A 123 8.33 -8.40 -10.18
C LEU A 123 8.48 -8.86 -11.63
N ILE A 124 8.10 -10.10 -11.91
CA ILE A 124 8.03 -10.71 -13.24
C ILE A 124 9.38 -10.63 -13.98
N SER A 125 9.63 -9.52 -14.71
CA SER A 125 10.88 -9.25 -15.42
C SER A 125 11.10 -7.75 -15.62
N GLU A 126 12.29 -7.35 -16.04
CA GLU A 126 12.59 -5.94 -16.35
C GLU A 126 11.78 -5.44 -17.56
N GLU A 127 11.53 -6.29 -18.54
CA GLU A 127 10.69 -5.99 -19.70
C GLU A 127 9.25 -5.72 -19.27
N ALA A 128 8.68 -6.58 -18.42
CA ALA A 128 7.33 -6.41 -17.87
C ALA A 128 7.21 -5.10 -17.08
N GLN A 129 8.22 -4.77 -16.28
CA GLN A 129 8.27 -3.52 -15.53
C GLN A 129 8.31 -2.29 -16.45
N ALA A 130 9.10 -2.34 -17.53
CA ALA A 130 9.17 -1.27 -18.52
C ALA A 130 7.82 -1.09 -19.26
N GLU A 131 7.14 -2.19 -19.62
CA GLU A 131 5.82 -2.16 -20.24
C GLU A 131 4.76 -1.57 -19.30
N ILE A 132 4.75 -1.95 -18.02
CA ILE A 132 3.87 -1.39 -17.01
C ILE A 132 4.08 0.11 -16.88
N GLN A 133 5.35 0.57 -16.83
CA GLN A 133 5.66 2.00 -16.78
C GLN A 133 5.21 2.74 -18.04
N ALA A 134 5.33 2.11 -19.22
CA ALA A 134 4.84 2.69 -20.48
C ALA A 134 3.32 2.86 -20.46
N LEU A 135 2.58 1.86 -19.95
CA LEU A 135 1.13 1.94 -19.77
C LEU A 135 0.73 3.05 -18.81
N GLN A 136 1.44 3.22 -17.69
CA GLN A 136 1.18 4.32 -16.73
C GLN A 136 1.36 5.69 -17.38
N LYS A 137 2.39 5.85 -18.22
CA LYS A 137 2.64 7.11 -18.94
C LYS A 137 1.60 7.40 -20.01
N GLN A 138 1.10 6.36 -20.67
CA GLN A 138 0.05 6.47 -21.70
C GLN A 138 -1.33 6.74 -21.10
N HIS A 139 -1.58 6.24 -19.88
CA HIS A 139 -2.87 6.30 -19.21
C HIS A 139 -2.72 6.84 -17.77
N PRO A 140 -2.28 8.09 -17.57
CA PRO A 140 -1.94 8.63 -16.25
C PRO A 140 -3.15 8.72 -15.30
N ASP A 141 -4.36 8.80 -15.85
CA ASP A 141 -5.60 8.88 -15.08
C ASP A 141 -6.21 7.50 -14.76
N LYS A 142 -5.67 6.42 -15.32
CA LYS A 142 -6.18 5.07 -15.12
C LYS A 142 -5.29 4.27 -14.19
N ARG A 143 -5.88 3.27 -13.56
CA ARG A 143 -5.13 2.30 -12.77
C ARG A 143 -4.75 1.10 -13.63
N ILE A 144 -3.66 0.44 -13.29
CA ILE A 144 -3.24 -0.76 -13.98
C ILE A 144 -3.78 -1.97 -13.23
N MET A 145 -4.49 -2.83 -13.94
CA MET A 145 -4.92 -4.14 -13.47
C MET A 145 -4.00 -5.23 -14.02
N LEU A 146 -3.37 -5.99 -13.13
CA LEU A 146 -2.52 -7.11 -13.50
C LEU A 146 -3.39 -8.37 -13.70
N ILE A 147 -3.32 -9.01 -14.87
CA ILE A 147 -4.19 -10.15 -15.21
C ILE A 147 -3.38 -11.43 -15.48
N ALA A 148 -3.82 -12.54 -14.89
CA ALA A 148 -3.48 -13.88 -15.34
C ALA A 148 -4.42 -14.31 -16.49
N GLU A 149 -3.94 -14.29 -17.73
CA GLU A 149 -4.74 -14.71 -18.88
C GLU A 149 -4.77 -16.24 -18.98
N LYS A 150 -5.97 -16.81 -19.15
CA LYS A 150 -6.21 -18.28 -19.21
C LYS A 150 -5.72 -19.04 -17.96
N GLY A 151 -5.55 -18.34 -16.82
CA GLY A 151 -5.00 -18.92 -15.61
C GLY A 151 -5.54 -18.33 -14.33
N THR A 152 -5.04 -18.87 -13.22
CA THR A 152 -5.33 -18.44 -11.85
C THR A 152 -4.25 -17.49 -11.35
N MET A 153 -4.66 -16.35 -10.80
CA MET A 153 -3.74 -15.39 -10.21
C MET A 153 -3.31 -15.83 -8.79
N GLY A 154 -2.01 -15.75 -8.52
CA GLY A 154 -1.45 -15.91 -7.17
C GLY A 154 -1.37 -17.36 -6.69
N VAL A 155 -1.08 -18.31 -7.58
CA VAL A 155 -0.90 -19.72 -7.24
C VAL A 155 0.36 -19.94 -6.42
N GLY A 156 0.30 -20.85 -5.45
CA GLY A 156 1.42 -21.20 -4.58
C GLY A 156 1.28 -20.64 -3.16
N SER A 157 2.41 -20.40 -2.49
CA SER A 157 2.39 -19.84 -1.14
C SER A 157 1.99 -18.36 -1.17
N SER A 158 1.02 -17.98 -0.35
CA SER A 158 0.66 -16.56 -0.22
C SER A 158 1.84 -15.75 0.33
N ARG A 159 2.24 -14.72 -0.40
CA ARG A 159 3.34 -13.84 -0.01
C ARG A 159 2.89 -12.38 -0.09
N MET A 160 2.84 -11.74 1.06
CA MET A 160 2.59 -10.30 1.15
C MET A 160 3.56 -9.50 0.26
N SER A 161 4.82 -9.95 0.16
CA SER A 161 5.81 -9.32 -0.73
C SER A 161 5.42 -9.36 -2.20
N GLY A 162 4.72 -10.40 -2.66
CA GLY A 162 4.19 -10.44 -4.03
C GLY A 162 3.14 -9.36 -4.29
N VAL A 163 2.20 -9.18 -3.37
CA VAL A 163 1.20 -8.11 -3.43
C VAL A 163 1.85 -6.73 -3.34
N ASN A 164 2.85 -6.57 -2.46
CA ASN A 164 3.61 -5.34 -2.34
C ASN A 164 4.35 -4.99 -3.65
N ASN A 165 4.95 -5.98 -4.32
CA ASN A 165 5.62 -5.77 -5.60
C ASN A 165 4.62 -5.35 -6.69
N VAL A 166 3.47 -6.00 -6.76
CA VAL A 166 2.40 -5.59 -7.68
C VAL A 166 1.96 -4.16 -7.40
N ALA A 167 1.70 -3.82 -6.13
CA ALA A 167 1.30 -2.48 -5.73
C ALA A 167 2.34 -1.42 -6.10
N LEU A 168 3.63 -1.74 -5.95
CA LEU A 168 4.72 -0.82 -6.29
C LEU A 168 4.70 -0.41 -7.77
N TRP A 169 4.41 -1.34 -8.66
CA TRP A 169 4.45 -1.13 -10.11
C TRP A 169 3.10 -0.73 -10.72
N THR A 170 1.99 -1.15 -10.13
CA THR A 170 0.65 -0.97 -10.72
C THR A 170 -0.26 -0.07 -9.91
N GLY A 171 0.05 0.17 -8.64
CA GLY A 171 -0.74 1.01 -7.76
C GLY A 171 -0.63 2.49 -8.08
N LYS A 172 -1.59 3.26 -7.59
CA LYS A 172 -1.55 4.72 -7.67
C LYS A 172 -0.52 5.26 -6.69
N PRO A 173 0.35 6.20 -7.08
CA PRO A 173 1.27 6.83 -6.15
C PRO A 173 0.53 7.46 -4.97
N ALA A 174 0.94 7.13 -3.74
CA ALA A 174 0.37 7.71 -2.53
C ALA A 174 0.87 9.14 -2.28
N SER A 175 2.00 9.50 -2.86
CA SER A 175 2.60 10.83 -2.74
C SER A 175 3.25 11.26 -4.06
N PRO A 176 3.12 12.55 -4.46
CA PRO A 176 3.80 13.08 -5.63
C PRO A 176 5.32 13.16 -5.44
N TYR A 177 5.82 13.07 -4.21
CA TYR A 177 7.24 13.19 -3.88
C TYR A 177 7.93 11.83 -3.78
N ILE A 178 7.18 10.74 -3.57
CA ILE A 178 7.71 9.40 -3.38
C ILE A 178 7.00 8.45 -4.34
N PRO A 179 7.53 8.29 -5.57
CA PRO A 179 6.85 7.56 -6.64
C PRO A 179 6.70 6.06 -6.36
N PHE A 180 7.44 5.52 -5.38
CA PHE A 180 7.41 4.09 -5.04
C PHE A 180 6.49 3.73 -3.87
N VAL A 181 5.77 4.70 -3.31
CA VAL A 181 4.74 4.42 -2.30
C VAL A 181 3.40 4.32 -3.01
N ASN A 182 3.08 3.14 -3.45
CA ASN A 182 1.84 2.87 -4.17
C ASN A 182 0.85 2.14 -3.26
N ILE A 183 -0.43 2.45 -3.45
CA ILE A 183 -1.54 1.85 -2.72
C ILE A 183 -2.41 0.99 -3.63
N ALA A 184 -3.01 -0.03 -3.03
CA ALA A 184 -4.12 -0.80 -3.58
C ALA A 184 -3.87 -1.36 -5.00
N PRO A 185 -3.17 -2.50 -5.14
CA PRO A 185 -3.06 -3.18 -6.41
C PRO A 185 -4.43 -3.68 -6.86
N ILE A 186 -4.64 -3.74 -8.18
CA ILE A 186 -5.79 -4.41 -8.78
C ILE A 186 -5.26 -5.64 -9.51
N VAL A 187 -5.75 -6.81 -9.15
CA VAL A 187 -5.35 -8.08 -9.76
C VAL A 187 -6.55 -8.88 -10.22
N ALA A 188 -6.41 -9.62 -11.30
CA ALA A 188 -7.47 -10.46 -11.83
C ALA A 188 -6.94 -11.79 -12.34
N GLY A 189 -7.78 -12.80 -12.39
CA GLY A 189 -7.50 -14.08 -13.01
C GLY A 189 -8.70 -14.57 -13.80
N THR A 190 -8.48 -14.98 -15.06
CA THR A 190 -9.58 -15.47 -15.91
C THR A 190 -10.11 -16.84 -15.44
N ASN A 191 -9.30 -17.62 -14.71
CA ASN A 191 -9.70 -18.85 -14.04
C ASN A 191 -9.85 -18.67 -12.53
N GLY A 192 -9.87 -17.41 -12.06
CA GLY A 192 -10.01 -17.04 -10.66
C GLY A 192 -8.73 -16.57 -10.01
N ILE A 193 -8.80 -16.35 -8.71
CA ILE A 193 -7.68 -15.97 -7.85
C ILE A 193 -7.52 -17.04 -6.78
N SER A 194 -6.29 -17.43 -6.49
CA SER A 194 -6.02 -18.32 -5.35
C SER A 194 -6.61 -17.74 -4.06
N PRO A 195 -7.44 -18.46 -3.30
CA PRO A 195 -8.14 -17.90 -2.14
C PRO A 195 -7.22 -17.29 -1.10
N ILE A 196 -6.07 -17.92 -0.83
CA ILE A 196 -5.08 -17.41 0.13
C ILE A 196 -4.43 -16.12 -0.41
N PHE A 197 -4.17 -16.04 -1.72
CA PHE A 197 -3.62 -14.84 -2.33
C PHE A 197 -4.66 -13.70 -2.33
N LEU A 198 -5.93 -14.01 -2.60
CA LEU A 198 -7.03 -13.04 -2.54
C LEU A 198 -7.12 -12.41 -1.15
N THR A 199 -7.12 -13.23 -0.08
CA THR A 199 -7.08 -12.72 1.29
C THR A 199 -5.89 -11.79 1.53
N THR A 200 -4.72 -12.11 0.95
CA THR A 200 -3.53 -11.24 1.08
C THR A 200 -3.71 -9.92 0.33
N VAL A 201 -4.36 -9.94 -0.83
CA VAL A 201 -4.72 -8.72 -1.59
C VAL A 201 -5.68 -7.85 -0.76
N ASP A 202 -6.74 -8.45 -0.21
CA ASP A 202 -7.77 -7.76 0.57
C ASP A 202 -7.17 -7.07 1.81
N VAL A 203 -6.34 -7.76 2.59
CA VAL A 203 -5.71 -7.17 3.80
C VAL A 203 -4.68 -6.08 3.49
N THR A 204 -4.23 -5.96 2.25
CA THR A 204 -3.37 -4.87 1.79
C THR A 204 -4.15 -3.70 1.18
N GLY A 205 -5.48 -3.77 1.20
CA GLY A 205 -6.35 -2.78 0.57
C GLY A 205 -6.38 -2.86 -0.95
N GLY A 206 -5.97 -3.99 -1.51
CA GLY A 206 -6.05 -4.28 -2.94
C GLY A 206 -7.44 -4.75 -3.37
N ILE A 207 -7.62 -4.87 -4.67
CA ILE A 207 -8.85 -5.36 -5.29
C ILE A 207 -8.52 -6.62 -6.09
N GLY A 208 -9.13 -7.74 -5.72
CA GLY A 208 -9.03 -9.00 -6.45
C GLY A 208 -10.31 -9.28 -7.25
N ILE A 209 -10.19 -9.52 -8.55
CA ILE A 209 -11.32 -9.76 -9.45
C ILE A 209 -11.26 -11.18 -10.02
N ASP A 210 -12.20 -12.02 -9.60
CA ASP A 210 -12.39 -13.35 -10.19
C ASP A 210 -13.20 -13.25 -11.47
N LEU A 211 -12.50 -13.12 -12.61
CA LEU A 211 -13.12 -12.98 -13.93
C LEU A 211 -13.86 -14.24 -14.38
N LYS A 212 -13.58 -15.42 -13.80
CA LYS A 212 -14.31 -16.64 -14.13
C LYS A 212 -15.80 -16.56 -13.79
N ASN A 213 -16.10 -15.96 -12.63
CA ASN A 213 -17.46 -15.75 -12.21
C ASN A 213 -18.06 -14.49 -12.83
N TRP A 214 -17.25 -13.47 -13.09
CA TRP A 214 -17.68 -12.20 -13.66
C TRP A 214 -18.17 -12.34 -15.11
N ARG A 215 -17.50 -13.13 -15.95
CA ARG A 215 -17.99 -13.42 -17.31
C ARG A 215 -19.40 -14.00 -17.34
N LYS A 216 -19.74 -14.84 -16.36
CA LYS A 216 -21.10 -15.40 -16.27
C LYS A 216 -22.16 -14.35 -15.95
N LEU A 217 -21.80 -13.30 -15.19
CA LEU A 217 -22.70 -12.19 -14.89
C LEU A 217 -22.89 -11.29 -16.12
N VAL A 218 -21.80 -10.95 -16.81
CA VAL A 218 -21.83 -10.13 -18.04
C VAL A 218 -22.59 -10.83 -19.16
N ASP A 219 -22.35 -12.14 -19.38
CA ASP A 219 -23.04 -12.93 -20.39
C ASP A 219 -24.53 -13.11 -20.07
N ALA A 220 -24.92 -13.11 -18.80
CA ALA A 220 -26.30 -13.24 -18.36
C ALA A 220 -27.12 -11.93 -18.54
N ASP A 221 -26.47 -10.78 -18.42
CA ASP A 221 -27.10 -9.47 -18.50
C ASP A 221 -26.96 -8.80 -19.88
N GLY A 222 -26.27 -9.44 -20.83
CA GLY A 222 -26.14 -8.95 -22.21
C GLY A 222 -25.31 -7.67 -22.35
N LEU A 223 -24.35 -7.45 -21.44
CA LEU A 223 -23.41 -6.33 -21.45
C LEU A 223 -22.20 -6.62 -22.34
#